data_64f8aa2476ee4481caf1863eb49fc4a5
#
_entry.id   64f8aa2476ee4481caf1863eb49fc4a5
#
_cell.length_a   1.000
_cell.length_b   1.000
_cell.length_c   1.000
_cell.angle_alpha   90.00
_cell.angle_beta   90.00
_cell.angle_gamma   90.00
#
_symmetry.space_group_name_H-M   'P 1'
#
loop_
_entity.id
_entity.type
_entity.pdbx_description
1 polymer ?
#
loop_
_entity_poly.entity_id
_entity_poly.type
_entity_poly.pdbx_seq_one_letter_code
_entity_poly.pdbx_strand_id
1 'polypeptide(L)'
;MKSKIVDNQPQEITEYPEIDPKEQDAIECVNEIFKTPLTGSYNWDYTVVDDRIKKLYELGKRLNWNVSDDLDWSQTHPKDEFLVNQEFRLVPEEIVGLDELSLEDRLQMDRHQVSWNLSQFLHGEQGALLVASQLVSCAPTFNAKMYAASQTFDEARHVEGFNRYLKEKIGFQYPATTGLKSLMDKILTDERWDLKFIGMQILSLIHI
;
A
#
# COMPACT_ATOMS: atom_id res chain seq x y z
N MET A 1 -8.56 -42.37 -34.35
CA MET A 1 -9.23 -41.24 -33.68
C MET A 1 -8.42 -40.00 -33.97
N LYS A 2 -8.93 -39.10 -34.86
CA LYS A 2 -8.26 -37.84 -35.20
C LYS A 2 -8.65 -36.81 -34.15
N SER A 3 -7.70 -36.26 -33.41
CA SER A 3 -7.90 -35.15 -32.48
C SER A 3 -8.31 -33.90 -33.28
N LYS A 4 -9.48 -33.34 -33.00
CA LYS A 4 -9.85 -32.03 -33.49
C LYS A 4 -8.99 -31.01 -32.80
N ILE A 5 -8.10 -30.34 -33.53
CA ILE A 5 -7.46 -29.09 -33.12
C ILE A 5 -8.59 -28.06 -33.05
N VAL A 6 -8.88 -27.58 -31.84
CA VAL A 6 -9.76 -26.44 -31.65
C VAL A 6 -8.94 -25.21 -32.05
N ASP A 7 -9.37 -24.54 -33.11
CA ASP A 7 -8.77 -23.30 -33.61
C ASP A 7 -9.13 -22.17 -32.63
N ASN A 8 -8.22 -21.90 -31.70
CA ASN A 8 -8.30 -20.75 -30.78
C ASN A 8 -7.76 -19.51 -31.50
N GLN A 9 -8.51 -18.99 -32.44
CA GLN A 9 -8.28 -17.61 -32.91
C GLN A 9 -8.67 -16.63 -31.81
N PRO A 10 -7.82 -15.64 -31.46
CA PRO A 10 -8.22 -14.61 -30.51
C PRO A 10 -9.44 -13.87 -31.06
N GLN A 11 -10.51 -13.84 -30.29
CA GLN A 11 -11.66 -12.99 -30.62
C GLN A 11 -11.19 -11.53 -30.52
N GLU A 12 -11.24 -10.81 -31.63
CA GLU A 12 -11.09 -9.36 -31.65
C GLU A 12 -12.18 -8.75 -30.76
N ILE A 13 -11.80 -8.08 -29.69
CA ILE A 13 -12.73 -7.27 -28.89
C ILE A 13 -12.97 -6.01 -29.71
N THR A 14 -14.08 -6.00 -30.44
CA THR A 14 -14.39 -4.92 -31.38
C THR A 14 -15.16 -3.74 -30.77
N GLU A 15 -15.61 -3.85 -29.53
CA GLU A 15 -16.27 -2.74 -28.83
C GLU A 15 -15.88 -2.74 -27.35
N TYR A 16 -15.19 -1.70 -26.93
CA TYR A 16 -15.07 -1.34 -25.51
C TYR A 16 -16.35 -0.58 -25.13
N PRO A 17 -16.97 -0.85 -23.96
CA PRO A 17 -18.10 -0.04 -23.51
C PRO A 17 -17.65 1.42 -23.42
N GLU A 18 -18.41 2.33 -24.04
CA GLU A 18 -18.19 3.76 -23.88
C GLU A 18 -18.32 4.10 -22.40
N ILE A 19 -17.24 4.64 -21.81
CA ILE A 19 -17.25 5.13 -20.44
C ILE A 19 -18.05 6.44 -20.45
N ASP A 20 -19.02 6.58 -19.53
CA ASP A 20 -19.75 7.83 -19.37
C ASP A 20 -18.76 8.99 -19.16
N PRO A 21 -18.82 10.09 -19.93
CA PRO A 21 -17.92 11.23 -19.78
C PRO A 21 -17.85 11.76 -18.35
N LYS A 22 -18.90 11.61 -17.54
CA LYS A 22 -18.91 11.99 -16.13
C LYS A 22 -18.11 11.04 -15.25
N GLU A 23 -18.06 9.75 -15.59
CA GLU A 23 -17.19 8.79 -14.92
C GLU A 23 -15.74 8.98 -15.32
N GLN A 24 -15.48 9.36 -16.57
CA GLN A 24 -14.14 9.68 -17.05
C GLN A 24 -13.57 10.95 -16.38
N ASP A 25 -14.37 12.01 -16.27
CA ASP A 25 -14.00 13.23 -15.54
C ASP A 25 -13.75 12.95 -14.05
N ALA A 26 -14.53 12.08 -13.42
CA ALA A 26 -14.34 11.67 -12.03
C ALA A 26 -13.07 10.84 -11.85
N ILE A 27 -12.74 9.97 -12.80
CA ILE A 27 -11.51 9.16 -12.80
C ILE A 27 -10.28 10.07 -13.01
N GLU A 28 -10.35 11.03 -13.94
CA GLU A 28 -9.26 11.98 -14.20
C GLU A 28 -9.02 12.92 -13.02
N CYS A 29 -10.06 13.33 -12.28
CA CYS A 29 -9.93 14.15 -11.07
C CYS A 29 -9.27 13.42 -9.88
N VAL A 30 -9.29 12.10 -9.86
CA VAL A 30 -8.78 11.29 -8.72
C VAL A 30 -7.40 10.70 -9.00
N ASN A 31 -7.00 10.57 -10.28
CA ASN A 31 -5.76 9.92 -10.67
C ASN A 31 -4.58 10.91 -10.70
N GLU A 32 -3.72 10.86 -9.70
CA GLU A 32 -2.35 11.39 -9.83
C GLU A 32 -1.53 10.43 -10.71
N ILE A 33 -1.24 10.84 -11.94
CA ILE A 33 -0.41 10.07 -12.86
C ILE A 33 1.06 10.45 -12.64
N PHE A 34 1.88 9.49 -12.28
CA PHE A 34 3.33 9.64 -12.30
C PHE A 34 3.94 8.82 -13.44
N LYS A 35 5.00 9.37 -14.08
CA LYS A 35 5.75 8.66 -15.10
C LYS A 35 6.91 7.95 -14.45
N THR A 36 7.00 6.63 -14.60
CA THR A 36 8.13 5.82 -14.13
C THR A 36 8.89 5.25 -15.29
N PRO A 37 10.24 5.21 -15.24
CA PRO A 37 11.01 4.49 -16.23
C PRO A 37 10.75 2.98 -16.05
N LEU A 38 10.11 2.36 -17.04
CA LEU A 38 9.87 0.91 -17.04
C LEU A 38 11.09 0.19 -17.61
N THR A 39 12.21 0.22 -16.89
CA THR A 39 13.41 -0.51 -17.25
C THR A 39 13.41 -1.82 -16.46
N GLY A 40 13.15 -2.92 -17.14
CA GLY A 40 13.21 -4.27 -16.59
C GLY A 40 14.42 -5.04 -17.07
N SER A 41 14.86 -6.03 -16.32
CA SER A 41 15.88 -7.00 -16.74
C SER A 41 15.41 -8.42 -16.42
N TYR A 42 15.69 -9.36 -17.29
CA TYR A 42 15.52 -10.78 -17.01
C TYR A 42 16.68 -11.58 -17.60
N ASN A 43 16.90 -12.76 -17.03
CA ASN A 43 17.80 -13.76 -17.57
C ASN A 43 17.19 -15.17 -17.34
N TRP A 44 17.80 -16.18 -17.93
CA TRP A 44 17.37 -17.56 -17.78
C TRP A 44 18.12 -18.29 -16.65
N ASP A 45 18.83 -17.54 -15.79
CA ASP A 45 19.53 -18.06 -14.63
C ASP A 45 18.63 -18.05 -13.40
N TYR A 46 18.24 -19.22 -12.92
CA TYR A 46 17.41 -19.44 -11.75
C TYR A 46 18.23 -19.85 -10.52
N THR A 47 19.54 -19.68 -10.58
CA THR A 47 20.46 -20.03 -9.50
C THR A 47 20.16 -19.19 -8.26
N VAL A 48 20.16 -19.85 -7.10
CA VAL A 48 20.05 -19.17 -5.81
C VAL A 48 21.39 -18.52 -5.48
N VAL A 49 21.45 -17.21 -5.59
CA VAL A 49 22.68 -16.43 -5.31
C VAL A 49 22.82 -16.12 -3.84
N ASP A 50 21.70 -15.89 -3.12
CA ASP A 50 21.68 -15.60 -1.68
C ASP A 50 20.57 -16.37 -0.98
N ASP A 51 20.95 -17.31 -0.13
CA ASP A 51 20.03 -18.13 0.65
C ASP A 51 19.20 -17.30 1.65
N ARG A 52 19.69 -16.17 2.11
CA ARG A 52 18.95 -15.29 3.05
C ARG A 52 17.75 -14.68 2.36
N ILE A 53 17.92 -14.18 1.15
CA ILE A 53 16.82 -13.61 0.35
C ILE A 53 15.81 -14.70 0.00
N LYS A 54 16.28 -15.92 -0.36
CA LYS A 54 15.38 -17.04 -0.57
C LYS A 54 14.57 -17.37 0.68
N LYS A 55 15.20 -17.36 1.86
CA LYS A 55 14.50 -17.62 3.14
C LYS A 55 13.41 -16.57 3.41
N LEU A 56 13.63 -15.30 3.07
CA LEU A 56 12.61 -14.26 3.21
C LEU A 56 11.40 -14.53 2.31
N TYR A 57 11.62 -14.91 1.07
CA TYR A 57 10.54 -15.33 0.17
C TYR A 57 9.75 -16.54 0.71
N GLU A 58 10.46 -17.57 1.21
CA GLU A 58 9.84 -18.75 1.83
C GLU A 58 9.04 -18.37 3.10
N LEU A 59 9.54 -17.40 3.87
CA LEU A 59 8.85 -16.89 5.05
C LEU A 59 7.55 -16.16 4.65
N GLY A 60 7.60 -15.29 3.64
CA GLY A 60 6.41 -14.59 3.12
C GLY A 60 5.30 -15.54 2.70
N LYS A 61 5.62 -16.66 2.04
CA LYS A 61 4.63 -17.68 1.68
C LYS A 61 3.98 -18.35 2.90
N ARG A 62 4.71 -18.52 4.00
CA ARG A 62 4.20 -19.21 5.21
C ARG A 62 3.45 -18.30 6.16
N LEU A 63 3.83 -17.04 6.23
CA LEU A 63 3.22 -16.04 7.11
C LEU A 63 2.12 -15.24 6.43
N ASN A 64 1.62 -15.75 5.31
CA ASN A 64 0.53 -15.13 4.59
C ASN A 64 -0.76 -15.10 5.44
N TRP A 65 -1.42 -13.95 5.49
CA TRP A 65 -2.68 -13.75 6.21
C TRP A 65 -3.71 -13.05 5.29
N ASN A 66 -4.98 -13.19 5.60
CA ASN A 66 -6.08 -12.65 4.82
C ASN A 66 -6.82 -11.57 5.62
N VAL A 67 -6.91 -10.36 5.06
CA VAL A 67 -7.60 -9.22 5.67
C VAL A 67 -9.05 -9.55 6.03
N SER A 68 -9.73 -10.32 5.20
CA SER A 68 -11.14 -10.61 5.37
C SER A 68 -11.41 -11.74 6.38
N ASP A 69 -10.49 -12.72 6.46
CA ASP A 69 -10.72 -13.96 7.21
C ASP A 69 -10.00 -13.97 8.57
N ASP A 70 -8.80 -13.36 8.64
CA ASP A 70 -7.94 -13.42 9.81
C ASP A 70 -8.15 -12.23 10.77
N LEU A 71 -8.83 -11.17 10.32
CA LEU A 71 -9.18 -10.02 11.16
C LEU A 71 -10.67 -10.03 11.52
N ASP A 72 -10.97 -9.86 12.81
CA ASP A 72 -12.35 -9.78 13.29
C ASP A 72 -12.97 -8.40 13.02
N TRP A 73 -13.59 -8.25 11.88
CA TRP A 73 -14.27 -7.01 11.47
C TRP A 73 -15.59 -6.75 12.21
N SER A 74 -16.09 -7.70 13.01
CA SER A 74 -17.29 -7.50 13.82
C SER A 74 -17.03 -6.61 15.05
N GLN A 75 -15.77 -6.50 15.48
CA GLN A 75 -15.39 -5.65 16.61
C GLN A 75 -15.70 -4.19 16.34
N THR A 76 -16.29 -3.54 17.34
CA THR A 76 -16.59 -2.11 17.33
C THR A 76 -15.90 -1.43 18.49
N HIS A 77 -15.42 -0.21 18.25
CA HIS A 77 -14.88 0.62 19.33
C HIS A 77 -15.99 1.48 19.94
N PRO A 78 -16.13 1.54 21.28
CA PRO A 78 -17.07 2.44 21.92
C PRO A 78 -16.83 3.89 21.54
N LYS A 79 -17.91 4.65 21.36
CA LYS A 79 -17.78 6.06 20.92
C LYS A 79 -17.28 7.01 22.02
N ASP A 80 -17.43 6.59 23.27
CA ASP A 80 -17.04 7.30 24.49
C ASP A 80 -15.66 6.89 25.01
N GLU A 81 -14.92 6.09 24.25
CA GLU A 81 -13.54 5.70 24.53
C GLU A 81 -12.58 6.23 23.47
N PHE A 82 -11.34 6.48 23.90
CA PHE A 82 -10.25 6.86 22.99
C PHE A 82 -9.80 5.67 22.16
N LEU A 83 -9.53 5.87 20.89
CA LEU A 83 -9.03 4.84 19.98
C LEU A 83 -7.60 4.42 20.31
N VAL A 84 -6.79 5.34 20.83
CA VAL A 84 -5.39 5.10 21.19
C VAL A 84 -5.20 5.22 22.69
N ASN A 85 -4.52 4.24 23.27
CA ASN A 85 -4.16 4.27 24.67
C ASN A 85 -3.33 5.52 24.99
N GLN A 86 -3.53 6.11 26.17
CA GLN A 86 -2.91 7.38 26.59
C GLN A 86 -1.38 7.41 26.39
N GLU A 87 -0.73 6.28 26.62
CA GLU A 87 0.72 6.11 26.47
C GLU A 87 1.22 6.24 25.01
N PHE A 88 0.34 6.04 24.02
CA PHE A 88 0.66 6.08 22.59
C PHE A 88 0.09 7.30 21.86
N ARG A 89 -0.49 8.25 22.59
CA ARG A 89 -1.02 9.47 21.98
C ARG A 89 0.11 10.36 21.50
N LEU A 90 0.05 10.75 20.24
CA LEU A 90 1.03 11.66 19.64
C LEU A 90 0.89 13.10 20.11
N VAL A 91 -0.25 13.45 20.70
CA VAL A 91 -0.51 14.78 21.26
C VAL A 91 -0.37 14.71 22.76
N PRO A 92 0.65 15.33 23.36
CA PRO A 92 0.82 15.37 24.80
C PRO A 92 -0.37 16.06 25.45
N GLU A 93 -0.88 15.50 26.56
CA GLU A 93 -1.95 16.14 27.35
C GLU A 93 -1.57 17.53 27.89
N GLU A 94 -0.27 17.82 27.91
CA GLU A 94 0.33 19.07 28.40
C GLU A 94 0.29 20.22 27.36
N ILE A 95 -0.28 20.00 26.16
CA ILE A 95 -0.46 21.09 25.21
C ILE A 95 -1.47 22.08 25.80
N VAL A 96 -1.03 23.31 25.95
CA VAL A 96 -1.81 24.40 26.50
C VAL A 96 -3.17 24.49 25.81
N GLY A 97 -4.25 24.37 26.61
CA GLY A 97 -5.64 24.48 26.16
C GLY A 97 -6.34 23.15 25.87
N LEU A 98 -5.67 21.98 25.88
CA LEU A 98 -6.32 20.69 25.72
C LEU A 98 -7.16 20.27 26.92
N ASP A 99 -6.73 20.68 28.10
CA ASP A 99 -7.45 20.48 29.37
C ASP A 99 -8.75 21.32 29.45
N GLU A 100 -8.86 22.37 28.66
CA GLU A 100 -10.06 23.22 28.53
C GLU A 100 -11.12 22.59 27.60
N LEU A 101 -10.73 21.59 26.79
CA LEU A 101 -11.64 20.92 25.86
C LEU A 101 -12.57 19.94 26.61
N SER A 102 -13.82 19.87 26.16
CA SER A 102 -14.75 18.85 26.61
C SER A 102 -14.25 17.43 26.29
N LEU A 103 -14.74 16.43 27.00
CA LEU A 103 -14.43 15.04 26.70
C LEU A 103 -14.82 14.68 25.26
N GLU A 104 -15.95 15.18 24.78
CA GLU A 104 -16.44 14.96 23.42
C GLU A 104 -15.46 15.52 22.37
N ASP A 105 -14.98 16.75 22.55
CA ASP A 105 -13.99 17.37 21.65
C ASP A 105 -12.66 16.59 21.63
N ARG A 106 -12.22 16.12 22.80
CA ARG A 106 -11.00 15.30 22.90
C ARG A 106 -11.14 13.94 22.22
N LEU A 107 -12.29 13.29 22.34
CA LEU A 107 -12.60 12.04 21.64
C LEU A 107 -12.65 12.25 20.11
N GLN A 108 -13.23 13.36 19.65
CA GLN A 108 -13.21 13.73 18.24
C GLN A 108 -11.79 13.98 17.74
N MET A 109 -11.00 14.73 18.51
CA MET A 109 -9.59 15.00 18.18
C MET A 109 -8.78 13.69 18.05
N ASP A 110 -8.96 12.75 18.96
CA ASP A 110 -8.33 11.43 18.90
C ASP A 110 -8.72 10.68 17.61
N ARG A 111 -10.01 10.67 17.26
CA ARG A 111 -10.48 10.06 16.00
C ARG A 111 -9.87 10.71 14.76
N HIS A 112 -9.77 12.03 14.75
CA HIS A 112 -9.13 12.75 13.65
C HIS A 112 -7.64 12.48 13.57
N GLN A 113 -6.94 12.42 14.71
CA GLN A 113 -5.52 12.07 14.78
C GLN A 113 -5.25 10.65 14.27
N VAL A 114 -6.05 9.68 14.73
CA VAL A 114 -5.94 8.28 14.28
C VAL A 114 -6.24 8.18 12.78
N SER A 115 -7.30 8.82 12.31
CA SER A 115 -7.64 8.84 10.89
C SER A 115 -6.53 9.45 10.04
N TRP A 116 -5.94 10.55 10.49
CA TRP A 116 -4.85 11.21 9.79
C TRP A 116 -3.64 10.29 9.69
N ASN A 117 -3.20 9.68 10.79
CA ASN A 117 -2.07 8.76 10.81
C ASN A 117 -2.31 7.55 9.90
N LEU A 118 -3.44 6.87 10.07
CA LEU A 118 -3.77 5.69 9.26
C LEU A 118 -3.96 6.02 7.78
N SER A 119 -4.39 7.24 7.46
CA SER A 119 -4.44 7.70 6.07
C SER A 119 -3.04 7.88 5.47
N GLN A 120 -2.10 8.44 6.25
CA GLN A 120 -0.71 8.55 5.77
C GLN A 120 -0.08 7.16 5.60
N PHE A 121 -0.35 6.21 6.50
CA PHE A 121 0.06 4.82 6.34
C PHE A 121 -0.54 4.21 5.06
N LEU A 122 -1.85 4.30 4.86
CA LEU A 122 -2.50 3.81 3.65
C LEU A 122 -1.83 4.33 2.36
N HIS A 123 -1.55 5.64 2.31
CA HIS A 123 -0.90 6.24 1.15
C HIS A 123 0.56 5.79 1.01
N GLY A 124 1.28 5.63 2.12
CA GLY A 124 2.63 5.08 2.16
C GLY A 124 2.67 3.64 1.66
N GLU A 125 1.75 2.79 2.12
CA GLU A 125 1.62 1.39 1.68
C GLU A 125 1.29 1.27 0.20
N GLN A 126 0.47 2.17 -0.35
CA GLN A 126 0.27 2.23 -1.80
C GLN A 126 1.58 2.56 -2.53
N GLY A 127 2.38 3.47 -2.02
CA GLY A 127 3.72 3.76 -2.54
C GLY A 127 4.63 2.54 -2.45
N ALA A 128 4.63 1.84 -1.32
CA ALA A 128 5.39 0.61 -1.10
C ALA A 128 5.00 -0.50 -2.08
N LEU A 129 3.70 -0.70 -2.30
CA LEU A 129 3.16 -1.63 -3.28
C LEU A 129 3.73 -1.35 -4.69
N LEU A 130 3.72 -0.08 -5.10
CA LEU A 130 4.22 0.32 -6.42
C LEU A 130 5.74 0.15 -6.53
N VAL A 131 6.51 0.54 -5.51
CA VAL A 131 7.98 0.35 -5.50
C VAL A 131 8.34 -1.14 -5.50
N ALA A 132 7.68 -1.96 -4.69
CA ALA A 132 7.91 -3.41 -4.68
C ALA A 132 7.63 -4.03 -6.06
N SER A 133 6.55 -3.60 -6.74
CA SER A 133 6.24 -4.05 -8.10
C SER A 133 7.32 -3.66 -9.13
N GLN A 134 7.89 -2.45 -9.02
CA GLN A 134 9.01 -2.01 -9.86
C GLN A 134 10.27 -2.85 -9.58
N LEU A 135 10.54 -3.20 -8.32
CA LEU A 135 11.67 -4.05 -7.95
C LEU A 135 11.55 -5.46 -8.52
N VAL A 136 10.35 -6.00 -8.73
CA VAL A 136 10.15 -7.25 -9.47
C VAL A 136 10.77 -7.20 -10.86
N SER A 137 10.66 -6.06 -11.54
CA SER A 137 11.21 -5.86 -12.88
C SER A 137 12.71 -5.57 -12.89
N CYS A 138 13.21 -4.73 -11.96
CA CYS A 138 14.56 -4.17 -12.05
C CYS A 138 15.57 -4.79 -11.07
N ALA A 139 15.17 -5.61 -10.10
CA ALA A 139 16.11 -6.23 -9.17
C ALA A 139 17.13 -7.12 -9.91
N PRO A 140 18.40 -7.14 -9.46
CA PRO A 140 19.50 -7.74 -10.23
C PRO A 140 19.53 -9.26 -10.26
N THR A 141 18.89 -9.94 -9.29
CA THR A 141 18.90 -11.40 -9.20
C THR A 141 17.50 -11.98 -9.18
N PHE A 142 17.35 -13.22 -9.65
CA PHE A 142 16.06 -13.91 -9.64
C PHE A 142 15.48 -14.01 -8.22
N ASN A 143 16.29 -14.33 -7.23
CA ASN A 143 15.85 -14.37 -5.82
C ASN A 143 15.34 -13.04 -5.31
N ALA A 144 16.00 -11.93 -5.68
CA ALA A 144 15.54 -10.58 -5.30
C ALA A 144 14.18 -10.25 -5.97
N LYS A 145 13.98 -10.65 -7.23
CA LYS A 145 12.69 -10.50 -7.92
C LYS A 145 11.57 -11.29 -7.22
N MET A 146 11.85 -12.55 -6.84
CA MET A 146 10.87 -13.38 -6.14
C MET A 146 10.52 -12.81 -4.76
N TYR A 147 11.51 -12.29 -4.02
CA TYR A 147 11.27 -11.61 -2.76
C TYR A 147 10.45 -10.33 -2.96
N ALA A 148 10.79 -9.49 -3.92
CA ALA A 148 10.01 -8.29 -4.27
C ALA A 148 8.55 -8.62 -4.63
N ALA A 149 8.31 -9.73 -5.33
CA ALA A 149 6.95 -10.19 -5.63
C ALA A 149 6.16 -10.57 -4.36
N SER A 150 6.81 -11.21 -3.36
CA SER A 150 6.15 -11.46 -2.08
C SER A 150 5.84 -10.18 -1.31
N GLN A 151 6.75 -9.20 -1.32
CA GLN A 151 6.50 -7.88 -0.74
C GLN A 151 5.34 -7.17 -1.45
N THR A 152 5.29 -7.19 -2.79
CA THR A 152 4.18 -6.60 -3.54
C THR A 152 2.82 -7.13 -3.05
N PHE A 153 2.73 -8.41 -2.78
CA PHE A 153 1.52 -9.02 -2.24
C PHE A 153 1.25 -8.63 -0.78
N ASP A 154 2.30 -8.50 0.05
CA ASP A 154 2.17 -8.04 1.42
C ASP A 154 1.64 -6.60 1.47
N GLU A 155 2.20 -5.69 0.69
CA GLU A 155 1.77 -4.28 0.64
C GLU A 155 0.32 -4.15 0.11
N ALA A 156 -0.09 -4.99 -0.83
CA ALA A 156 -1.49 -5.01 -1.28
C ALA A 156 -2.46 -5.31 -0.14
N ARG A 157 -2.12 -6.25 0.77
CA ARG A 157 -2.94 -6.57 1.95
C ARG A 157 -2.95 -5.43 2.97
N HIS A 158 -1.82 -4.74 3.15
CA HIS A 158 -1.75 -3.57 4.02
C HIS A 158 -2.66 -2.45 3.50
N VAL A 159 -2.62 -2.15 2.21
CA VAL A 159 -3.52 -1.18 1.56
C VAL A 159 -4.99 -1.57 1.77
N GLU A 160 -5.33 -2.85 1.55
CA GLU A 160 -6.68 -3.36 1.76
C GLU A 160 -7.13 -3.18 3.22
N GLY A 161 -6.28 -3.59 4.17
CA GLY A 161 -6.58 -3.54 5.60
C GLY A 161 -6.79 -2.10 6.09
N PHE A 162 -5.87 -1.18 5.80
CA PHE A 162 -6.00 0.22 6.21
C PHE A 162 -7.20 0.90 5.55
N ASN A 163 -7.40 0.69 4.24
CA ASN A 163 -8.54 1.28 3.53
C ASN A 163 -9.88 0.79 4.10
N ARG A 164 -9.99 -0.51 4.39
CA ARG A 164 -11.19 -1.07 4.99
C ARG A 164 -11.42 -0.55 6.40
N TYR A 165 -10.39 -0.48 7.23
CA TYR A 165 -10.49 0.04 8.58
C TYR A 165 -10.93 1.51 8.60
N LEU A 166 -10.31 2.35 7.78
CA LEU A 166 -10.70 3.76 7.66
C LEU A 166 -12.16 3.91 7.23
N LYS A 167 -12.62 3.13 6.26
CA LYS A 167 -14.01 3.18 5.77
C LYS A 167 -15.03 2.64 6.78
N GLU A 168 -14.78 1.45 7.34
CA GLU A 168 -15.79 0.75 8.15
C GLU A 168 -15.75 1.14 9.63
N LYS A 169 -14.58 1.50 10.18
CA LYS A 169 -14.41 1.76 11.61
C LYS A 169 -14.29 3.24 11.94
N ILE A 170 -13.61 4.01 11.12
CA ILE A 170 -13.40 5.45 11.34
C ILE A 170 -14.48 6.27 10.62
N GLY A 171 -14.78 5.97 9.36
CA GLY A 171 -15.79 6.63 8.54
C GLY A 171 -15.29 7.79 7.70
N PHE A 172 -14.02 8.19 7.81
CA PHE A 172 -13.40 9.23 7.02
C PHE A 172 -11.89 9.04 6.90
N GLN A 173 -11.27 9.66 5.88
CA GLN A 173 -9.84 9.61 5.62
C GLN A 173 -9.31 10.97 5.18
N TYR A 174 -7.99 11.16 5.34
CA TYR A 174 -7.28 12.37 4.94
C TYR A 174 -6.47 12.14 3.65
N PRO A 175 -6.25 13.21 2.85
CA PRO A 175 -5.35 13.13 1.70
C PRO A 175 -3.90 12.92 2.14
N ALA A 176 -3.07 12.39 1.24
CA ALA A 176 -1.65 12.31 1.45
C ALA A 176 -1.03 13.71 1.64
N THR A 177 -0.11 13.84 2.61
CA THR A 177 0.61 15.09 2.82
C THR A 177 1.52 15.42 1.63
N THR A 178 1.79 16.69 1.42
CA THR A 178 2.72 17.15 0.38
C THR A 178 4.11 16.53 0.55
N GLY A 179 4.56 16.36 1.81
CA GLY A 179 5.83 15.71 2.12
C GLY A 179 5.85 14.25 1.67
N LEU A 180 4.82 13.47 2.01
CA LEU A 180 4.70 12.08 1.61
C LEU A 180 4.62 11.94 0.07
N LYS A 181 3.79 12.76 -0.59
CA LYS A 181 3.70 12.77 -2.06
C LYS A 181 5.06 13.03 -2.69
N SER A 182 5.78 14.07 -2.24
CA SER A 182 7.11 14.41 -2.77
C SER A 182 8.14 13.30 -2.55
N LEU A 183 8.08 12.60 -1.42
CA LEU A 183 8.95 11.46 -1.13
C LEU A 183 8.64 10.29 -2.06
N MET A 184 7.37 9.91 -2.17
CA MET A 184 6.93 8.81 -3.03
C MET A 184 7.27 9.08 -4.49
N ASP A 185 7.04 10.30 -4.97
CA ASP A 185 7.35 10.70 -6.34
C ASP A 185 8.83 10.52 -6.66
N LYS A 186 9.72 10.97 -5.76
CA LYS A 186 11.17 10.78 -5.91
C LYS A 186 11.57 9.30 -5.96
N ILE A 187 11.01 8.47 -5.07
CA ILE A 187 11.32 7.04 -5.01
C ILE A 187 10.81 6.33 -6.26
N LEU A 188 9.57 6.60 -6.67
CA LEU A 188 8.92 5.93 -7.79
C LEU A 188 9.53 6.29 -9.13
N THR A 189 10.03 7.52 -9.29
CA THR A 189 10.61 8.01 -10.55
C THR A 189 12.12 7.82 -10.68
N ASP A 190 12.83 7.42 -9.63
CA ASP A 190 14.28 7.12 -9.70
C ASP A 190 14.52 5.87 -10.57
N GLU A 191 15.54 5.91 -11.42
CA GLU A 191 15.91 4.79 -12.30
C GLU A 191 16.74 3.71 -11.61
N ARG A 192 17.26 3.99 -10.43
CA ARG A 192 18.19 3.13 -9.70
C ARG A 192 17.43 2.24 -8.72
N TRP A 193 17.50 0.95 -8.92
CA TRP A 193 16.82 -0.04 -8.08
C TRP A 193 17.27 -0.01 -6.61
N ASP A 194 18.56 0.26 -6.35
CA ASP A 194 19.12 0.34 -5.01
C ASP A 194 18.58 1.54 -4.23
N LEU A 195 18.39 2.69 -4.88
CA LEU A 195 17.76 3.84 -4.25
C LEU A 195 16.26 3.65 -4.03
N LYS A 196 15.57 2.95 -4.93
CA LYS A 196 14.17 2.55 -4.69
C LYS A 196 14.08 1.68 -3.44
N PHE A 197 14.96 0.68 -3.34
CA PHE A 197 15.01 -0.23 -2.20
C PHE A 197 15.33 0.52 -0.90
N ILE A 198 16.40 1.34 -0.87
CA ILE A 198 16.78 2.12 0.30
C ILE A 198 15.67 3.13 0.67
N GLY A 199 15.15 3.84 -0.31
CA GLY A 199 14.09 4.84 -0.10
C GLY A 199 12.85 4.23 0.53
N MET A 200 12.42 3.07 0.08
CA MET A 200 11.23 2.41 0.58
C MET A 200 11.48 1.65 1.89
N GLN A 201 12.49 0.78 1.92
CA GLN A 201 12.72 -0.14 3.05
C GLN A 201 13.40 0.52 4.25
N ILE A 202 14.09 1.63 4.08
CA ILE A 202 14.83 2.28 5.16
C ILE A 202 14.21 3.63 5.50
N LEU A 203 14.02 4.52 4.51
CA LEU A 203 13.56 5.87 4.79
C LEU A 203 12.05 5.94 5.00
N SER A 204 11.25 5.26 4.18
CA SER A 204 9.79 5.31 4.30
C SER A 204 9.31 4.61 5.58
N LEU A 205 9.80 3.40 5.87
CA LEU A 205 9.39 2.64 7.06
C LEU A 205 9.84 3.27 8.40
N ILE A 206 10.82 4.17 8.39
CA ILE A 206 11.23 4.91 9.61
C ILE A 206 10.33 6.13 9.84
N HIS A 207 9.69 6.65 8.80
CA HIS A 207 8.90 7.89 8.85
C HIS A 207 7.37 7.67 8.76
N ILE A 208 6.95 6.42 8.59
CA ILE A 208 5.58 5.99 8.73
C ILE A 208 5.40 5.39 10.13
#